data_e67f5d748a44de6a03d71e3063a8fc05
#
_entry.id   e67f5d748a44de6a03d71e3063a8fc05
#
_cell.length_a   1.000
_cell.length_b   1.000
_cell.length_c   1.000
_cell.angle_alpha   90.00
_cell.angle_beta   90.00
_cell.angle_gamma   90.00
#
_symmetry.space_group_name_H-M   'P 1'
#
loop_
_entity.id
_entity.type
_entity.pdbx_description
1 polymer ?
#
loop_
_entity_poly.entity_id
_entity_poly.type
_entity_poly.pdbx_seq_one_letter_code
_entity_poly.pdbx_strand_id
1 'polypeptide(L)'
;MDRAKKEKVVDELGQIFEGSGVVVVSHYAGLTVADMQDLRARARAADASVRVAKNRLAKIALEGKPCESITDLLSGMTVLTFSEDPVAAAKVSEEFSKEYESFEILGGAMGEKSLDKAGVTAVSIKPSREELISSIVGCLGAPAANVAGAIGAPASNLASILSSVEERATAA
;
A
#
# COMPACT_ATOMS: atom_id res chain seq x y z
N MET A 1 9.45 1.76 32.09
CA MET A 1 9.49 0.50 31.33
C MET A 1 10.68 -0.31 31.82
N ASP A 2 10.42 -1.54 32.26
CA ASP A 2 11.46 -2.43 32.75
C ASP A 2 12.38 -2.90 31.62
N ARG A 3 13.63 -3.29 31.95
CA ARG A 3 14.63 -3.71 30.97
C ARG A 3 14.13 -4.91 30.14
N ALA A 4 13.54 -5.90 30.78
CA ALA A 4 12.98 -7.07 30.12
C ALA A 4 11.83 -6.72 29.13
N LYS A 5 11.04 -5.68 29.41
CA LYS A 5 10.01 -5.19 28.47
C LYS A 5 10.59 -4.48 27.27
N LYS A 6 11.73 -3.79 27.42
CA LYS A 6 12.42 -3.14 26.30
C LYS A 6 13.07 -4.18 25.38
N GLU A 7 13.68 -5.21 25.94
CA GLU A 7 14.29 -6.32 25.18
C GLU A 7 13.21 -7.03 24.35
N LYS A 8 12.07 -7.37 24.92
CA LYS A 8 10.94 -7.96 24.17
C LYS A 8 10.44 -7.08 23.03
N VAL A 9 10.34 -5.76 23.22
CA VAL A 9 9.91 -4.82 22.17
C VAL A 9 10.94 -4.74 21.04
N VAL A 10 12.23 -4.79 21.36
CA VAL A 10 13.30 -4.82 20.36
C VAL A 10 13.25 -6.12 19.54
N ASP A 11 13.05 -7.26 20.21
CA ASP A 11 12.93 -8.57 19.54
C ASP A 11 11.69 -8.62 18.63
N GLU A 12 10.52 -8.14 19.12
CA GLU A 12 9.30 -8.03 18.31
C GLU A 12 9.50 -7.14 17.08
N LEU A 13 10.11 -5.97 17.24
CA LEU A 13 10.39 -5.05 16.13
C LEU A 13 11.41 -5.67 15.16
N GLY A 14 12.41 -6.38 15.66
CA GLY A 14 13.39 -7.07 14.85
C GLY A 14 12.74 -8.13 13.94
N GLN A 15 11.83 -8.93 14.47
CA GLN A 15 11.08 -9.93 13.70
C GLN A 15 10.19 -9.28 12.63
N ILE A 16 9.54 -8.15 12.98
CA ILE A 16 8.71 -7.40 12.06
C ILE A 16 9.55 -6.85 10.90
N PHE A 17 10.71 -6.26 11.18
CA PHE A 17 11.58 -5.70 10.13
C PHE A 17 12.21 -6.77 9.22
N GLU A 18 12.40 -7.99 9.71
CA GLU A 18 12.85 -9.11 8.87
C GLU A 18 11.76 -9.63 7.93
N GLY A 19 10.50 -9.64 8.39
CA GLY A 19 9.36 -10.15 7.62
C GLY A 19 8.73 -9.09 6.70
N SER A 20 9.04 -7.79 6.87
CA SER A 20 8.40 -6.74 6.09
C SER A 20 9.11 -6.48 4.76
N GLY A 21 8.33 -6.42 3.67
CA GLY A 21 8.81 -6.04 2.34
C GLY A 21 9.10 -4.54 2.22
N VAL A 22 8.33 -3.70 2.95
CA VAL A 22 8.52 -2.25 3.01
C VAL A 22 8.21 -1.72 4.41
N VAL A 23 8.98 -0.73 4.83
CA VAL A 23 8.75 0.04 6.06
C VAL A 23 8.72 1.52 5.70
N VAL A 24 7.62 2.20 5.99
CA VAL A 24 7.44 3.64 5.78
C VAL A 24 7.49 4.34 7.13
N VAL A 25 8.24 5.42 7.20
CA VAL A 25 8.38 6.28 8.37
C VAL A 25 7.67 7.59 8.12
N SER A 26 6.76 7.97 9.00
CA SER A 26 5.99 9.21 8.88
C SER A 26 5.93 9.94 10.21
N HIS A 27 5.80 11.26 10.17
CA HIS A 27 5.47 12.07 11.33
C HIS A 27 3.95 12.09 11.55
N TYR A 28 3.54 12.00 12.83
CA TYR A 28 2.13 12.06 13.22
C TYR A 28 1.83 13.20 14.20
N ALA A 29 2.67 14.23 14.21
CA ALA A 29 2.50 15.38 15.09
C ALA A 29 1.23 16.15 14.74
N GLY A 30 0.29 16.23 15.70
CA GLY A 30 -0.99 16.95 15.51
C GLY A 30 -2.19 16.08 15.12
N LEU A 31 -2.01 14.76 14.97
CA LEU A 31 -3.13 13.84 14.74
C LEU A 31 -3.90 13.58 16.04
N THR A 32 -5.22 13.45 15.91
CA THR A 32 -6.08 13.04 17.03
C THR A 32 -6.05 11.53 17.22
N VAL A 33 -6.59 11.06 18.36
CA VAL A 33 -6.73 9.62 18.63
C VAL A 33 -7.66 8.95 17.61
N ALA A 34 -8.70 9.66 17.16
CA ALA A 34 -9.62 9.16 16.15
C ALA A 34 -8.90 8.93 14.81
N ASP A 35 -8.11 9.90 14.35
CA ASP A 35 -7.36 9.81 13.09
C ASP A 35 -6.35 8.65 13.14
N MET A 36 -5.68 8.44 14.28
CA MET A 36 -4.78 7.29 14.48
C MET A 36 -5.51 5.94 14.47
N GLN A 37 -6.75 5.89 14.94
CA GLN A 37 -7.57 4.67 14.84
C GLN A 37 -7.97 4.42 13.40
N ASP A 38 -8.32 5.47 12.66
CA ASP A 38 -8.66 5.40 11.23
C ASP A 38 -7.47 4.91 10.39
N LEU A 39 -6.27 5.47 10.63
CA LEU A 39 -5.04 4.99 10.00
C LEU A 39 -4.82 3.50 10.25
N ARG A 40 -4.99 3.03 11.48
CA ARG A 40 -4.85 1.61 11.83
C ARG A 40 -5.93 0.74 11.19
N ALA A 41 -7.16 1.24 11.04
CA ALA A 41 -8.24 0.52 10.40
C ALA A 41 -7.96 0.34 8.89
N ARG A 42 -7.58 1.42 8.21
CA ARG A 42 -7.19 1.40 6.78
C ARG A 42 -5.97 0.50 6.54
N ALA A 43 -4.96 0.59 7.40
CA ALA A 43 -3.79 -0.27 7.30
C ALA A 43 -4.17 -1.75 7.38
N ARG A 44 -5.01 -2.15 8.35
CA ARG A 44 -5.48 -3.54 8.46
C ARG A 44 -6.29 -4.00 7.26
N ALA A 45 -7.08 -3.11 6.67
CA ALA A 45 -7.86 -3.43 5.46
C ALA A 45 -6.96 -3.68 4.23
N ALA A 46 -5.75 -3.12 4.23
CA ALA A 46 -4.75 -3.27 3.17
C ALA A 46 -3.60 -4.23 3.55
N ASP A 47 -3.80 -5.11 4.52
CA ASP A 47 -2.78 -6.04 5.05
C ASP A 47 -1.46 -5.35 5.47
N ALA A 48 -1.57 -4.10 5.89
CA ALA A 48 -0.47 -3.35 6.50
C ALA A 48 -0.70 -3.20 8.01
N SER A 49 0.37 -2.98 8.73
CA SER A 49 0.34 -2.75 10.17
C SER A 49 0.99 -1.42 10.53
N VAL A 50 0.45 -0.76 11.55
CA VAL A 50 0.94 0.53 12.05
C VAL A 50 1.38 0.41 13.49
N ARG A 51 2.63 0.74 13.77
CA ARG A 51 3.18 0.76 15.13
C ARG A 51 3.84 2.09 15.44
N VAL A 52 3.60 2.58 16.64
CA VAL A 52 4.34 3.69 17.25
C VAL A 52 5.32 3.10 18.23
N ALA A 53 6.59 3.32 18.01
CA ALA A 53 7.68 2.82 18.86
C ALA A 53 8.59 3.97 19.31
N LYS A 54 9.34 3.73 20.39
CA LYS A 54 10.37 4.68 20.79
C LYS A 54 11.52 4.61 19.80
N ASN A 55 11.92 5.74 19.20
CA ASN A 55 12.96 5.80 18.17
C ASN A 55 14.27 5.13 18.59
N ARG A 56 14.68 5.26 19.86
CA ARG A 56 15.89 4.60 20.37
C ARG A 56 15.80 3.06 20.33
N LEU A 57 14.61 2.48 20.60
CA LEU A 57 14.41 1.03 20.55
C LEU A 57 14.31 0.56 19.09
N ALA A 58 13.65 1.34 18.24
CA ALA A 58 13.57 1.05 16.82
C ALA A 58 14.97 1.07 16.16
N LYS A 59 15.83 2.04 16.53
CA LYS A 59 17.22 2.10 16.04
C LYS A 59 18.01 0.85 16.42
N ILE A 60 17.92 0.41 17.66
CA ILE A 60 18.59 -0.83 18.12
C ILE A 60 18.04 -2.06 17.38
N ALA A 61 16.73 -2.11 17.11
CA ALA A 61 16.11 -3.22 16.39
C ALA A 61 16.47 -3.26 14.90
N LEU A 62 16.89 -2.12 14.31
CA LEU A 62 17.31 -1.99 12.92
C LEU A 62 18.79 -2.31 12.70
N GLU A 63 19.62 -2.30 13.73
CA GLU A 63 21.04 -2.63 13.63
C GLU A 63 21.23 -4.03 13.04
N GLY A 64 21.92 -4.11 11.90
CA GLY A 64 22.17 -5.38 11.19
C GLY A 64 20.98 -5.94 10.41
N LYS A 65 19.90 -5.16 10.18
CA LYS A 65 18.73 -5.56 9.39
C LYS A 65 18.71 -4.86 8.02
N PRO A 66 17.99 -5.43 7.02
CA PRO A 66 17.92 -4.83 5.68
C PRO A 66 17.43 -3.39 5.67
N CYS A 67 16.59 -3.02 6.64
CA CYS A 67 16.00 -1.67 6.73
C CYS A 67 16.86 -0.66 7.53
N GLU A 68 18.15 -0.90 7.74
CA GLU A 68 19.03 -0.02 8.54
C GLU A 68 19.09 1.42 8.00
N SER A 69 18.88 1.59 6.69
CA SER A 69 18.85 2.89 6.01
C SER A 69 17.78 3.88 6.53
N ILE A 70 16.78 3.40 7.31
CA ILE A 70 15.74 4.25 7.91
C ILE A 70 16.22 4.90 9.22
N THR A 71 17.35 4.49 9.77
CA THR A 71 17.82 4.93 11.09
C THR A 71 17.94 6.44 11.20
N ASP A 72 18.34 7.11 10.13
CA ASP A 72 18.50 8.57 10.08
C ASP A 72 17.13 9.30 10.06
N LEU A 73 16.08 8.65 9.54
CA LEU A 73 14.72 9.21 9.46
C LEU A 73 13.98 9.12 10.80
N LEU A 74 14.48 8.32 11.76
CA LEU A 74 13.86 8.13 13.06
C LEU A 74 14.19 9.30 14.01
N SER A 75 13.59 10.47 13.77
CA SER A 75 13.69 11.68 14.60
C SER A 75 12.28 12.22 14.91
N GLY A 76 12.08 12.78 16.10
CA GLY A 76 10.79 13.35 16.51
C GLY A 76 9.70 12.31 16.80
N MET A 77 8.44 12.66 16.49
CA MET A 77 7.27 11.80 16.69
C MET A 77 7.02 10.97 15.44
N THR A 78 7.56 9.76 15.39
CA THR A 78 7.46 8.88 14.23
C THR A 78 6.49 7.73 14.43
N VAL A 79 5.78 7.41 13.38
CA VAL A 79 4.98 6.19 13.22
C VAL A 79 5.60 5.33 12.13
N LEU A 80 5.60 4.03 12.35
CA LEU A 80 6.10 3.03 11.44
C LEU A 80 4.92 2.30 10.82
N THR A 81 4.78 2.36 9.51
CA THR A 81 3.82 1.58 8.74
C THR A 81 4.60 0.52 7.95
N PHE A 82 4.25 -0.73 8.10
CA PHE A 82 4.96 -1.84 7.48
C PHE A 82 3.98 -2.88 6.94
N SER A 83 4.39 -3.58 5.88
CA SER A 83 3.64 -4.68 5.28
C SER A 83 4.58 -5.67 4.58
N GLU A 84 4.10 -6.89 4.37
CA GLU A 84 4.80 -7.88 3.54
C GLU A 84 4.76 -7.47 2.06
N ASP A 85 3.59 -6.94 1.59
CA ASP A 85 3.47 -6.39 0.24
C ASP A 85 4.14 -5.01 0.18
N PRO A 86 5.14 -4.83 -0.71
CA PRO A 86 5.88 -3.57 -0.82
C PRO A 86 5.02 -2.35 -1.16
N VAL A 87 3.84 -2.53 -1.71
CA VAL A 87 2.98 -1.43 -2.18
C VAL A 87 1.93 -1.03 -1.13
N ALA A 88 1.40 -1.98 -0.37
CA ALA A 88 0.27 -1.76 0.53
C ALA A 88 0.54 -0.68 1.60
N ALA A 89 1.67 -0.75 2.31
CA ALA A 89 2.02 0.26 3.31
C ALA A 89 2.26 1.66 2.70
N ALA A 90 2.84 1.72 1.49
CA ALA A 90 3.06 2.98 0.79
C ALA A 90 1.75 3.62 0.33
N LYS A 91 0.81 2.84 -0.25
CA LYS A 91 -0.53 3.33 -0.65
C LYS A 91 -1.28 3.93 0.53
N VAL A 92 -1.41 3.19 1.63
CA VAL A 92 -2.13 3.66 2.82
C VAL A 92 -1.50 4.94 3.39
N SER A 93 -0.17 5.00 3.46
CA SER A 93 0.53 6.19 3.97
C SER A 93 0.34 7.41 3.06
N GLU A 94 0.36 7.22 1.75
CA GLU A 94 0.17 8.27 0.75
C GLU A 94 -1.28 8.79 0.73
N GLU A 95 -2.26 7.90 0.77
CA GLU A 95 -3.68 8.28 0.84
C GLU A 95 -3.98 9.07 2.11
N PHE A 96 -3.47 8.60 3.24
CA PHE A 96 -3.64 9.28 4.51
C PHE A 96 -2.93 10.65 4.55
N SER A 97 -1.74 10.76 3.94
CA SER A 97 -1.03 12.04 3.83
C SER A 97 -1.75 13.08 2.97
N LYS A 98 -2.57 12.65 2.00
CA LYS A 98 -3.41 13.56 1.18
C LYS A 98 -4.62 14.09 1.94
N GLU A 99 -5.17 13.31 2.86
CA GLU A 99 -6.34 13.70 3.65
C GLU A 99 -5.95 14.55 4.88
N TYR A 100 -4.80 14.26 5.49
CA TYR A 100 -4.35 14.88 6.74
C TYR A 100 -3.00 15.59 6.55
N GLU A 101 -3.02 16.89 6.47
CA GLU A 101 -1.80 17.73 6.35
C GLU A 101 -0.82 17.55 7.52
N SER A 102 -1.34 17.13 8.70
CA SER A 102 -0.54 16.85 9.89
C SER A 102 0.27 15.54 9.80
N PHE A 103 0.00 14.71 8.78
CA PHE A 103 0.72 13.47 8.56
C PHE A 103 1.73 13.65 7.44
N GLU A 104 3.01 13.70 7.80
CA GLU A 104 4.08 13.91 6.85
C GLU A 104 4.92 12.63 6.68
N ILE A 105 5.04 12.16 5.43
CA ILE A 105 5.91 11.04 5.08
C ILE A 105 7.35 11.56 5.02
N LEU A 106 8.24 10.99 5.82
CA LEU A 106 9.66 11.29 5.80
C LEU A 106 10.37 10.47 4.72
N GLY A 107 10.00 9.21 4.60
CA GLY A 107 10.60 8.24 3.69
C GLY A 107 10.34 6.82 4.17
N GLY A 108 11.13 5.89 3.67
CA GLY A 108 11.00 4.49 4.05
C GLY A 108 12.19 3.67 3.58
N ALA A 109 12.10 2.36 3.75
CA ALA A 109 13.00 1.41 3.12
C ALA A 109 12.22 0.25 2.51
N MET A 110 12.72 -0.23 1.39
CA MET A 110 12.27 -1.44 0.73
C MET A 110 13.46 -2.40 0.64
N GLY A 111 13.55 -3.31 1.60
CA GLY A 111 14.76 -4.10 1.82
C GLY A 111 15.96 -3.19 2.12
N GLU A 112 17.05 -3.31 1.38
CA GLU A 112 18.28 -2.52 1.56
C GLU A 112 18.21 -1.10 0.96
N LYS A 113 17.19 -0.80 0.15
CA LYS A 113 17.08 0.49 -0.53
C LYS A 113 16.33 1.49 0.34
N SER A 114 16.96 2.62 0.62
CA SER A 114 16.28 3.77 1.20
C SER A 114 15.37 4.44 0.16
N LEU A 115 14.19 4.83 0.60
CA LEU A 115 13.19 5.56 -0.19
C LEU A 115 12.99 6.94 0.44
N ASP A 116 13.23 7.97 -0.35
CA ASP A 116 12.82 9.33 0.01
C ASP A 116 11.29 9.47 -0.15
N LYS A 117 10.73 10.59 0.29
CA LYS A 117 9.31 10.93 0.12
C LYS A 117 8.82 10.69 -1.32
N ALA A 118 9.58 11.16 -2.32
CA ALA A 118 9.26 10.93 -3.74
C ALA A 118 9.31 9.45 -4.13
N GLY A 119 10.23 8.68 -3.53
CA GLY A 119 10.33 7.23 -3.71
C GLY A 119 9.11 6.49 -3.15
N VAL A 120 8.62 6.86 -1.97
CA VAL A 120 7.40 6.28 -1.38
C VAL A 120 6.18 6.58 -2.26
N THR A 121 6.03 7.81 -2.75
CA THR A 121 4.97 8.18 -3.70
C THR A 121 5.08 7.39 -5.02
N ALA A 122 6.28 7.18 -5.53
CA ALA A 122 6.47 6.38 -6.75
C ALA A 122 6.12 4.89 -6.56
N VAL A 123 6.30 4.35 -5.35
CA VAL A 123 5.90 2.99 -5.00
C VAL A 123 4.38 2.91 -4.82
N SER A 124 3.74 3.91 -4.20
CA SER A 124 2.29 3.92 -3.95
C SER A 124 1.44 3.87 -5.24
N ILE A 125 1.96 4.40 -6.34
CA ILE A 125 1.28 4.40 -7.65
C ILE A 125 1.32 3.00 -8.31
N LYS A 126 2.22 2.12 -7.89
CA LYS A 126 2.35 0.79 -8.48
C LYS A 126 1.21 -0.13 -8.06
N PRO A 127 0.76 -1.03 -8.95
CA PRO A 127 -0.21 -2.04 -8.61
C PRO A 127 0.38 -3.05 -7.61
N SER A 128 -0.47 -3.65 -6.79
CA SER A 128 -0.08 -4.73 -5.88
C SER A 128 0.43 -5.96 -6.64
N ARG A 129 1.09 -6.88 -5.93
CA ARG A 129 1.58 -8.12 -6.53
C ARG A 129 0.44 -8.91 -7.20
N GLU A 130 -0.72 -8.98 -6.57
CA GLU A 130 -1.88 -9.72 -7.08
C GLU A 130 -2.47 -9.05 -8.32
N GLU A 131 -2.56 -7.71 -8.33
CA GLU A 131 -2.99 -6.93 -9.48
C GLU A 131 -2.04 -7.11 -10.68
N LEU A 132 -0.72 -7.18 -10.43
CA LEU A 132 0.26 -7.44 -11.48
C LEU A 132 0.09 -8.83 -12.08
N ILE A 133 -0.08 -9.86 -11.26
CA ILE A 133 -0.32 -11.23 -11.71
C ILE A 133 -1.63 -11.30 -12.52
N SER A 134 -2.69 -10.68 -12.03
CA SER A 134 -3.98 -10.58 -12.73
C SER A 134 -3.84 -9.90 -14.08
N SER A 135 -3.09 -8.81 -14.15
CA SER A 135 -2.81 -8.10 -15.41
C SER A 135 -2.05 -8.97 -16.41
N ILE A 136 -1.05 -9.73 -15.97
CA ILE A 136 -0.30 -10.66 -16.84
C ILE A 136 -1.23 -11.75 -17.38
N VAL A 137 -2.05 -12.37 -16.52
CA VAL A 137 -3.03 -13.38 -16.93
C VAL A 137 -4.05 -12.80 -17.90
N GLY A 138 -4.53 -11.58 -17.64
CA GLY A 138 -5.41 -10.85 -18.55
C GLY A 138 -4.78 -10.61 -19.93
N CYS A 139 -3.51 -10.22 -19.98
CA CYS A 139 -2.78 -10.06 -21.25
C CYS A 139 -2.65 -11.36 -22.05
N LEU A 140 -2.50 -12.51 -21.37
CA LEU A 140 -2.45 -13.82 -22.03
C LEU A 140 -3.82 -14.26 -22.55
N GLY A 141 -4.90 -13.89 -21.88
CA GLY A 141 -6.28 -14.20 -22.30
C GLY A 141 -6.84 -13.25 -23.35
N ALA A 142 -6.34 -12.03 -23.43
CA ALA A 142 -6.86 -10.97 -24.30
C ALA A 142 -6.94 -11.35 -25.80
N PRO A 143 -5.94 -11.99 -26.42
CA PRO A 143 -6.03 -12.38 -27.83
C PRO A 143 -7.19 -13.32 -28.12
N ALA A 144 -7.40 -14.32 -27.26
CA ALA A 144 -8.50 -15.28 -27.42
C ALA A 144 -9.87 -14.60 -27.23
N ALA A 145 -10.00 -13.74 -26.23
CA ALA A 145 -11.21 -12.95 -26.00
C ALA A 145 -11.51 -11.97 -27.14
N ASN A 146 -10.49 -11.34 -27.71
CA ASN A 146 -10.64 -10.43 -28.85
C ASN A 146 -11.11 -11.18 -30.10
N VAL A 147 -10.58 -12.37 -30.38
CA VAL A 147 -11.04 -13.20 -31.51
C VAL A 147 -12.49 -13.65 -31.30
N ALA A 148 -12.85 -14.14 -30.12
CA ALA A 148 -14.22 -14.51 -29.79
C ALA A 148 -15.18 -13.33 -29.91
N GLY A 149 -14.79 -12.16 -29.42
CA GLY A 149 -15.52 -10.90 -29.54
C GLY A 149 -15.72 -10.47 -31.01
N ALA A 150 -14.69 -10.54 -31.82
CA ALA A 150 -14.75 -10.19 -33.24
C ALA A 150 -15.73 -11.10 -34.02
N ILE A 151 -15.80 -12.38 -33.67
CA ILE A 151 -16.76 -13.35 -34.27
C ILE A 151 -18.19 -13.07 -33.79
N GLY A 152 -18.38 -12.73 -32.52
CA GLY A 152 -19.69 -12.46 -31.94
C GLY A 152 -20.25 -11.05 -32.23
N ALA A 153 -19.40 -10.08 -32.49
CA ALA A 153 -19.77 -8.68 -32.68
C ALA A 153 -20.82 -8.44 -33.80
N PRO A 154 -20.73 -9.04 -34.98
CA PRO A 154 -21.74 -8.84 -36.02
C PRO A 154 -23.13 -9.25 -35.62
N ALA A 155 -23.27 -10.40 -34.93
CA ALA A 155 -24.56 -10.92 -34.47
C ALA A 155 -25.14 -10.01 -33.36
N SER A 156 -24.33 -9.58 -32.42
CA SER A 156 -24.71 -8.64 -31.35
C SER A 156 -25.14 -7.29 -31.90
N ASN A 157 -24.42 -6.75 -32.87
CA ASN A 157 -24.76 -5.48 -33.52
C ASN A 157 -26.10 -5.55 -34.27
N LEU A 158 -26.34 -6.64 -34.99
CA LEU A 158 -27.63 -6.86 -35.68
C LEU A 158 -28.79 -6.95 -34.67
N ALA A 159 -28.60 -7.70 -33.58
CA ALA A 159 -29.63 -7.81 -32.53
C ALA A 159 -29.90 -6.45 -31.88
N SER A 160 -28.90 -5.65 -31.61
CA SER A 160 -29.03 -4.29 -31.06
C SER A 160 -29.79 -3.35 -32.02
N ILE A 161 -29.53 -3.44 -33.35
CA ILE A 161 -30.25 -2.63 -34.34
C ILE A 161 -31.70 -3.04 -34.40
N LEU A 162 -32.00 -4.36 -34.43
CA LEU A 162 -33.38 -4.86 -34.44
C LEU A 162 -34.16 -4.41 -33.19
N SER A 163 -33.56 -4.50 -32.03
CA SER A 163 -34.14 -4.01 -30.76
C SER A 163 -34.44 -2.49 -30.82
N SER A 164 -33.51 -1.68 -31.33
CA SER A 164 -33.74 -0.24 -31.48
C SER A 164 -34.81 0.12 -32.51
N VAL A 165 -35.00 -0.68 -33.55
CA VAL A 165 -36.09 -0.51 -34.53
C VAL A 165 -37.42 -0.87 -33.89
N GLU A 166 -37.50 -1.94 -33.13
CA GLU A 166 -38.69 -2.37 -32.39
C GLU A 166 -39.13 -1.32 -31.37
N GLU A 167 -38.18 -0.78 -30.57
CA GLU A 167 -38.47 0.30 -29.64
C GLU A 167 -39.05 1.58 -30.33
N ARG A 168 -38.50 1.92 -31.49
CA ARG A 168 -39.04 3.07 -32.26
C ARG A 168 -40.42 2.80 -32.86
N ALA A 169 -40.67 1.54 -33.30
CA ALA A 169 -41.96 1.15 -33.83
C ALA A 169 -43.04 1.08 -32.74
N THR A 170 -42.68 0.78 -31.50
CA THR A 170 -43.61 0.75 -30.37
C THR A 170 -43.84 2.13 -29.77
N ALA A 171 -42.97 3.09 -30.03
CA ALA A 171 -43.06 4.47 -29.55
C ALA A 171 -43.78 5.42 -30.55
N ALA A 172 -44.13 4.97 -31.75
CA ALA A 172 -44.86 5.69 -32.78
C ALA A 172 -46.31 5.23 -32.85
#